data_54677b1a16a921c0a9f0609730a51b6f
#
_entry.id   54677b1a16a921c0a9f0609730a51b6f
#
_cell.length_a   1.000
_cell.length_b   1.000
_cell.length_c   1.000
_cell.angle_alpha   90.00
_cell.angle_beta   90.00
_cell.angle_gamma   90.00
#
_symmetry.space_group_name_H-M   'P 1'
#
loop_
_entity.id
_entity.type
_entity.pdbx_description
1 polymer ?
#
loop_
_entity_poly.entity_id
_entity_poly.type
_entity_poly.pdbx_seq_one_letter_code
_entity_poly.pdbx_strand_id
1 'polypeptide(L)'
;MKGEDDAGRIWDIVERLGVCMLTTRGSRGLRARPLEARPDRNANTIWFITDVRSSKEEEIAVDNEIGLVFIDKDESVYLAIAACAEEVRDRDVASSIWRTTDNMWWNGPDDPNVGLLRAIPLRAELWDGPSSKAVMVFEFLKSQISGAKPNLGENRKKTINMK
;
A
#
# COMPACT_ATOMS: atom_id res chain seq x y z
N MET A 1 7.61 19.08 -12.36
CA MET A 1 6.20 19.44 -12.14
C MET A 1 5.25 18.25 -12.29
N LYS A 2 5.26 17.49 -13.37
CA LYS A 2 4.38 16.29 -13.47
C LYS A 2 4.75 15.14 -12.50
N GLY A 3 5.99 15.00 -12.10
CA GLY A 3 6.43 13.91 -11.22
C GLY A 3 6.14 14.11 -9.73
N GLU A 4 6.11 15.35 -9.25
CA GLU A 4 5.76 15.66 -7.86
C GLU A 4 4.26 15.46 -7.58
N ASP A 5 3.41 15.78 -8.56
CA ASP A 5 1.97 15.55 -8.47
C ASP A 5 1.62 14.04 -8.43
N ASP A 6 2.30 13.25 -9.26
CA ASP A 6 2.07 11.80 -9.30
C ASP A 6 2.55 11.10 -8.01
N ALA A 7 3.70 11.48 -7.45
CA ALA A 7 4.18 10.95 -6.17
C ALA A 7 3.27 11.36 -5.00
N GLY A 8 2.84 12.62 -4.97
CA GLY A 8 1.86 13.10 -4.00
C GLY A 8 0.57 12.29 -4.00
N ARG A 9 0.06 11.97 -5.19
CA ARG A 9 -1.12 11.14 -5.36
C ARG A 9 -0.96 9.72 -4.82
N ILE A 10 0.23 9.10 -4.96
CA ILE A 10 0.52 7.80 -4.38
C ILE A 10 0.38 7.85 -2.86
N TRP A 11 0.97 8.85 -2.21
CA TRP A 11 0.88 9.03 -0.77
C TRP A 11 -0.56 9.25 -0.30
N ASP A 12 -1.35 10.05 -1.02
CA ASP A 12 -2.76 10.29 -0.70
C ASP A 12 -3.58 8.98 -0.75
N ILE A 13 -3.30 8.11 -1.72
CA ILE A 13 -3.93 6.79 -1.83
C ILE A 13 -3.54 5.90 -0.64
N VAL A 14 -2.26 5.83 -0.30
CA VAL A 14 -1.76 5.03 0.85
C VAL A 14 -2.39 5.51 2.16
N GLU A 15 -2.41 6.81 2.39
CA GLU A 15 -3.03 7.42 3.58
C GLU A 15 -4.53 7.13 3.68
N ARG A 16 -5.23 7.26 2.57
CA ARG A 16 -6.69 7.07 2.51
C ARG A 16 -7.10 5.61 2.69
N LEU A 17 -6.41 4.68 2.04
CA LEU A 17 -6.78 3.26 2.08
C LEU A 17 -6.29 2.58 3.35
N GLY A 18 -5.14 2.93 3.86
CA GLY A 18 -4.60 2.51 5.14
C GLY A 18 -4.18 1.05 5.24
N VAL A 19 -4.88 0.12 4.60
CA VAL A 19 -4.58 -1.33 4.65
C VAL A 19 -4.08 -1.79 3.28
N CYS A 20 -3.02 -2.58 3.27
CA CYS A 20 -2.49 -3.21 2.07
C CYS A 20 -2.28 -4.71 2.25
N MET A 21 -2.18 -5.42 1.13
CA MET A 21 -1.59 -6.75 1.10
C MET A 21 -0.08 -6.60 0.94
N LEU A 22 0.67 -6.92 2.00
CA LEU A 22 2.12 -6.96 1.99
C LEU A 22 2.58 -8.36 1.58
N THR A 23 3.41 -8.43 0.54
CA THR A 23 3.95 -9.67 0.00
C THR A 23 5.45 -9.75 0.22
N THR A 24 5.89 -10.83 0.83
CA THR A 24 7.31 -11.19 1.01
C THR A 24 7.64 -12.42 0.20
N ARG A 25 8.93 -12.61 -0.07
CA ARG A 25 9.49 -13.82 -0.65
C ARG A 25 10.35 -14.54 0.39
N GLY A 26 9.91 -15.71 0.80
CA GLY A 26 10.67 -16.58 1.70
C GLY A 26 11.15 -17.85 1.00
N SER A 27 11.80 -18.74 1.75
CA SER A 27 12.29 -20.03 1.25
C SER A 27 11.21 -20.93 0.67
N ARG A 28 9.95 -20.73 1.08
CA ARG A 28 8.77 -21.47 0.61
C ARG A 28 7.95 -20.73 -0.45
N GLY A 29 8.48 -19.66 -1.04
CA GLY A 29 7.81 -18.86 -2.06
C GLY A 29 7.20 -17.57 -1.54
N LEU A 30 6.24 -17.04 -2.28
CA LEU A 30 5.58 -15.77 -1.96
C LEU A 30 4.50 -15.95 -0.89
N ARG A 31 4.45 -15.01 0.05
CA ARG A 31 3.39 -14.92 1.07
C ARG A 31 2.84 -13.51 1.13
N ALA A 32 1.52 -13.40 1.02
CA ALA A 32 0.82 -12.13 1.17
C ALA A 32 -0.01 -12.12 2.46
N ARG A 33 -0.07 -10.97 3.14
CA ARG A 33 -0.85 -10.76 4.36
C ARG A 33 -1.32 -9.32 4.48
N PRO A 34 -2.51 -9.08 5.04
CA PRO A 34 -2.99 -7.72 5.27
C PRO A 34 -2.20 -7.06 6.41
N LEU A 35 -1.75 -5.84 6.19
CA LEU A 35 -1.14 -5.00 7.21
C LEU A 35 -1.62 -3.55 7.09
N GLU A 36 -1.71 -2.88 8.21
CA GLU A 36 -2.07 -1.47 8.27
C GLU A 36 -0.83 -0.60 8.04
N ALA A 37 -0.86 0.15 6.96
CA ALA A 37 0.21 1.06 6.58
C ALA A 37 0.16 2.34 7.40
N ARG A 38 1.32 2.81 7.85
CA ARG A 38 1.54 4.07 8.56
C ARG A 38 2.52 4.92 7.74
N PRO A 39 2.03 5.66 6.74
CA PRO A 39 2.91 6.43 5.86
C PRO A 39 3.54 7.61 6.58
N ASP A 40 4.82 7.80 6.36
CA ASP A 40 5.59 9.01 6.64
C ASP A 40 6.12 9.55 5.31
N ARG A 41 5.35 10.43 4.71
CA ARG A 41 5.64 11.04 3.41
C ARG A 41 6.96 11.81 3.42
N ASN A 42 7.25 12.49 4.51
CA ASN A 42 8.45 13.32 4.62
C ASN A 42 9.73 12.49 4.69
N ALA A 43 9.65 11.32 5.32
CA ALA A 43 10.75 10.38 5.41
C ALA A 43 10.80 9.38 4.25
N ASN A 44 9.89 9.48 3.27
CA ASN A 44 9.71 8.49 2.18
C ASN A 44 9.63 7.06 2.72
N THR A 45 8.82 6.85 3.74
CA THR A 45 8.74 5.59 4.48
C THR A 45 7.30 5.19 4.73
N ILE A 46 7.02 3.91 4.65
CA ILE A 46 5.77 3.31 5.14
C ILE A 46 6.12 2.39 6.30
N TRP A 47 5.63 2.71 7.47
CA TRP A 47 5.81 1.92 8.67
C TRP A 47 4.69 0.90 8.85
N PHE A 48 5.04 -0.25 9.43
CA PHE A 48 4.09 -1.25 9.89
C PHE A 48 4.47 -1.69 11.30
N ILE A 49 3.47 -1.81 12.18
CA ILE A 49 3.65 -2.48 13.47
C ILE A 49 3.47 -3.98 13.24
N THR A 50 4.38 -4.77 13.75
CA THR A 50 4.44 -6.21 13.51
C THR A 50 4.82 -6.95 14.80
N ASP A 51 4.55 -8.24 14.84
CA ASP A 51 4.98 -9.11 15.93
C ASP A 51 6.36 -9.70 15.61
N VAL A 52 7.32 -9.48 16.50
CA VAL A 52 8.70 -9.98 16.34
C VAL A 52 8.80 -11.49 16.28
N ARG A 53 7.78 -12.21 16.74
CA ARG A 53 7.70 -13.66 16.69
C ARG A 53 7.18 -14.19 15.36
N SER A 54 6.84 -13.29 14.43
CA SER A 54 6.28 -13.70 13.14
C SER A 54 7.37 -14.12 12.15
N SER A 55 7.01 -15.01 11.23
CA SER A 55 7.92 -15.48 10.16
C SER A 55 8.37 -14.40 9.17
N LYS A 56 7.86 -13.18 9.29
CA LYS A 56 8.27 -12.06 8.42
C LYS A 56 9.74 -11.70 8.59
N GLU A 57 10.26 -11.80 9.81
CA GLU A 57 11.67 -11.53 10.10
C GLU A 57 12.60 -12.41 9.28
N GLU A 58 12.34 -13.72 9.29
CA GLU A 58 13.14 -14.68 8.51
C GLU A 58 13.00 -14.44 7.00
N GLU A 59 11.80 -14.12 6.53
CA GLU A 59 11.53 -13.86 5.11
C GLU A 59 12.26 -12.60 4.61
N ILE A 60 12.25 -11.51 5.38
CA ILE A 60 12.92 -10.25 5.05
C ILE A 60 14.43 -10.37 5.15
N ALA A 61 14.95 -11.18 6.07
CA ALA A 61 16.37 -11.47 6.15
C ALA A 61 16.89 -12.22 4.92
N VAL A 62 16.04 -13.03 4.27
CA VAL A 62 16.39 -13.76 3.03
C VAL A 62 16.27 -12.85 1.81
N ASP A 63 15.20 -12.09 1.72
CA ASP A 63 14.92 -11.15 0.62
C ASP A 63 14.18 -9.93 1.16
N ASN A 64 14.84 -8.79 1.15
CA ASN A 64 14.28 -7.55 1.68
C ASN A 64 13.39 -6.79 0.68
N GLU A 65 13.25 -7.27 -0.54
CA GLU A 65 12.31 -6.71 -1.50
C GLU A 65 10.89 -7.20 -1.21
N ILE A 66 9.98 -6.26 -1.06
CA ILE A 66 8.57 -6.53 -0.74
C ILE A 66 7.64 -5.86 -1.74
N GLY A 67 6.45 -6.41 -1.87
CA GLY A 67 5.34 -5.80 -2.60
C GLY A 67 4.24 -5.32 -1.65
N LEU A 68 3.71 -4.13 -1.91
CA LEU A 68 2.54 -3.59 -1.23
C LEU A 68 1.45 -3.37 -2.26
N VAL A 69 0.25 -3.89 -2.02
CA VAL A 69 -0.88 -3.71 -2.93
C VAL A 69 -2.05 -3.10 -2.18
N PHE A 70 -2.53 -1.96 -2.69
CA PHE A 70 -3.70 -1.25 -2.21
C PHE A 70 -4.79 -1.29 -3.28
N ILE A 71 -6.03 -1.55 -2.86
CA ILE A 71 -7.17 -1.70 -3.77
C ILE A 71 -8.33 -0.87 -3.26
N ASP A 72 -8.84 0.01 -4.10
CA ASP A 72 -10.11 0.69 -3.93
C ASP A 72 -11.06 0.30 -5.07
N LYS A 73 -11.95 -0.62 -4.76
CA LYS A 73 -12.92 -1.12 -5.75
C LYS A 73 -13.97 -0.08 -6.11
N ASP A 74 -14.28 0.82 -5.19
CA ASP A 74 -15.34 1.81 -5.40
C ASP A 74 -14.88 2.92 -6.34
N GLU A 75 -13.63 3.33 -6.20
CA GLU A 75 -13.00 4.33 -7.08
C GLU A 75 -12.23 3.71 -8.25
N SER A 76 -12.21 2.38 -8.37
CA SER A 76 -11.46 1.64 -9.39
C SER A 76 -9.96 2.01 -9.41
N VAL A 77 -9.38 2.16 -8.22
CA VAL A 77 -7.95 2.47 -8.03
C VAL A 77 -7.22 1.23 -7.56
N TYR A 78 -6.13 0.90 -8.24
CA TYR A 78 -5.25 -0.21 -7.89
C TYR A 78 -3.81 0.31 -7.86
N LEU A 79 -3.15 0.12 -6.74
CA LEU A 79 -1.80 0.61 -6.51
C LEU A 79 -0.91 -0.55 -6.07
N ALA A 80 0.20 -0.75 -6.79
CA ALA A 80 1.26 -1.67 -6.41
C ALA A 80 2.55 -0.90 -6.17
N ILE A 81 3.18 -1.12 -5.02
CA ILE A 81 4.46 -0.50 -4.63
C ILE A 81 5.49 -1.60 -4.43
N ALA A 82 6.63 -1.50 -5.14
CA ALA A 82 7.82 -2.23 -4.82
C ALA A 82 8.63 -1.43 -3.79
N ALA A 83 9.03 -2.06 -2.70
CA ALA A 83 9.76 -1.42 -1.62
C ALA A 83 10.88 -2.32 -1.09
N CYS A 84 11.89 -1.72 -0.46
CA CYS A 84 12.83 -2.42 0.40
C CYS A 84 12.37 -2.34 1.84
N ALA A 85 12.39 -3.46 2.54
CA ALA A 85 11.98 -3.55 3.93
C ALA A 85 13.16 -3.84 4.86
N GLU A 86 13.12 -3.27 6.04
CA GLU A 86 14.02 -3.60 7.14
C GLU A 86 13.26 -3.67 8.46
N GLU A 87 13.71 -4.51 9.34
CA GLU A 87 13.20 -4.55 10.70
C GLU A 87 13.90 -3.52 11.56
N VAL A 88 13.09 -2.82 12.35
CA VAL A 88 13.55 -1.76 13.23
C VAL A 88 12.97 -1.98 14.62
N ARG A 89 13.81 -1.78 15.64
CA ARG A 89 13.42 -1.74 17.03
C ARG A 89 13.64 -0.35 17.56
N ASP A 90 12.60 0.47 17.49
CA ASP A 90 12.62 1.86 17.94
C ASP A 90 11.31 2.18 18.67
N ARG A 91 11.41 2.36 19.99
CA ARG A 91 10.25 2.63 20.85
C ARG A 91 9.65 4.00 20.60
N ASP A 92 10.46 4.98 20.24
CA ASP A 92 9.99 6.34 19.97
C ASP A 92 9.18 6.35 18.68
N VAL A 93 9.65 5.68 17.65
CA VAL A 93 8.88 5.49 16.41
C VAL A 93 7.61 4.69 16.69
N ALA A 94 7.68 3.57 17.40
CA ALA A 94 6.50 2.78 17.75
C ALA A 94 5.45 3.62 18.47
N SER A 95 5.86 4.43 19.45
CA SER A 95 4.96 5.33 20.18
C SER A 95 4.35 6.40 19.27
N SER A 96 5.13 6.95 18.34
CA SER A 96 4.68 8.02 17.43
C SER A 96 3.63 7.57 16.43
N ILE A 97 3.68 6.30 16.02
CA ILE A 97 2.74 5.72 15.03
C ILE A 97 1.66 4.85 15.67
N TRP A 98 1.69 4.67 17.00
CA TRP A 98 0.74 3.86 17.74
C TRP A 98 -0.69 4.36 17.59
N ARG A 99 -1.62 3.42 17.40
CA ARG A 99 -3.07 3.68 17.37
C ARG A 99 -3.76 2.85 18.44
N THR A 100 -4.89 3.33 18.94
CA THR A 100 -5.69 2.62 19.95
C THR A 100 -6.06 1.19 19.51
N THR A 101 -6.25 0.97 18.23
CA THR A 101 -6.53 -0.36 17.65
C THR A 101 -5.41 -1.36 17.83
N ASP A 102 -4.16 -0.91 17.99
CA ASP A 102 -3.00 -1.78 18.20
C ASP A 102 -3.06 -2.47 19.57
N ASN A 103 -3.77 -1.87 20.54
CA ASN A 103 -4.00 -2.46 21.84
C ASN A 103 -4.82 -3.77 21.80
N MET A 104 -5.42 -4.11 20.67
CA MET A 104 -6.05 -5.41 20.46
C MET A 104 -5.04 -6.55 20.36
N TRP A 105 -3.79 -6.25 20.03
CA TRP A 105 -2.74 -7.23 19.75
C TRP A 105 -1.58 -7.18 20.73
N TRP A 106 -1.30 -6.00 21.31
CA TRP A 106 -0.16 -5.75 22.18
C TRP A 106 -0.57 -4.87 23.38
N ASN A 107 0.23 -4.91 24.43
CA ASN A 107 -0.02 -4.16 25.68
C ASN A 107 0.49 -2.71 25.64
N GLY A 108 0.78 -2.18 24.47
CA GLY A 108 1.29 -0.84 24.25
C GLY A 108 2.54 -0.83 23.39
N PRO A 109 3.05 0.36 23.01
CA PRO A 109 4.22 0.47 22.14
C PRO A 109 5.52 -0.07 22.76
N ASP A 110 5.55 -0.24 24.09
CA ASP A 110 6.67 -0.80 24.84
C ASP A 110 6.62 -2.33 25.01
N ASP A 111 5.57 -2.97 24.49
CA ASP A 111 5.47 -4.43 24.54
C ASP A 111 6.69 -5.07 23.86
N PRO A 112 7.40 -6.02 24.52
CA PRO A 112 8.60 -6.63 23.96
C PRO A 112 8.37 -7.41 22.66
N ASN A 113 7.12 -7.77 22.36
CA ASN A 113 6.75 -8.45 21.13
C ASN A 113 6.46 -7.48 19.97
N VAL A 114 6.43 -6.17 20.21
CA VAL A 114 6.28 -5.15 19.17
C VAL A 114 7.58 -5.00 18.40
N GLY A 115 7.50 -5.19 17.10
CA GLY A 115 8.51 -4.84 16.13
C GLY A 115 7.97 -3.83 15.12
N LEU A 116 8.88 -3.20 14.41
CA LEU A 116 8.55 -2.31 13.31
C LEU A 116 9.13 -2.85 12.02
N LEU A 117 8.36 -2.75 10.97
CA LEU A 117 8.84 -2.92 9.62
C LEU A 117 8.88 -1.56 8.95
N ARG A 118 10.04 -1.15 8.50
CA ARG A 118 10.26 0.04 7.70
C ARG A 118 10.31 -0.33 6.24
N ALA A 119 9.36 0.14 5.45
CA ALA A 119 9.34 -0.05 4.02
C ALA A 119 9.69 1.26 3.32
N ILE A 120 10.72 1.22 2.48
CA ILE A 120 11.18 2.35 1.67
C ILE A 120 10.70 2.12 0.25
N PRO A 121 9.70 2.88 -0.23
CA PRO A 121 9.19 2.75 -1.59
C PRO A 121 10.26 3.04 -2.63
N LEU A 122 10.35 2.19 -3.63
CA LEU A 122 11.28 2.32 -4.75
C LEU A 122 10.56 2.74 -6.03
N ARG A 123 9.44 2.09 -6.29
CA ARG A 123 8.64 2.27 -7.50
C ARG A 123 7.17 1.97 -7.20
N ALA A 124 6.30 2.75 -7.77
CA ALA A 124 4.86 2.52 -7.72
C ALA A 124 4.27 2.36 -9.11
N GLU A 125 3.30 1.48 -9.23
CA GLU A 125 2.46 1.33 -10.42
C GLU A 125 1.02 1.62 -10.01
N LEU A 126 0.43 2.61 -10.65
CA LEU A 126 -0.92 3.05 -10.41
C LEU A 126 -1.79 2.74 -11.63
N TRP A 127 -2.87 2.02 -11.41
CA TRP A 127 -3.97 1.86 -12.35
C TRP A 127 -5.17 2.58 -11.77
N ASP A 128 -5.62 3.60 -12.46
CA ASP A 128 -6.88 4.27 -12.14
C ASP A 128 -7.85 4.12 -13.32
N GLY A 129 -8.98 3.57 -13.01
CA GLY A 129 -10.08 3.47 -13.94
C GLY A 129 -10.84 4.80 -14.08
N PRO A 130 -11.87 4.84 -14.94
CA PRO A 130 -12.76 6.00 -15.05
C PRO A 130 -13.41 6.28 -13.68
N SER A 131 -13.22 7.49 -13.23
CA SER A 131 -13.32 7.92 -11.83
C SER A 131 -14.75 8.04 -11.26
N SER A 132 -15.77 7.47 -11.88
CA SER A 132 -17.06 7.35 -11.19
C SER A 132 -17.92 6.21 -11.72
N LYS A 133 -18.56 5.49 -10.79
CA LYS A 133 -19.63 4.55 -11.11
C LYS A 133 -20.71 5.19 -12.00
N ALA A 134 -20.98 6.48 -11.81
CA ALA A 134 -21.94 7.23 -12.62
C ALA A 134 -21.52 7.33 -14.08
N VAL A 135 -20.24 7.58 -14.37
CA VAL A 135 -19.71 7.60 -15.75
C VAL A 135 -19.79 6.21 -16.36
N MET A 136 -19.43 5.16 -15.63
CA MET A 136 -19.52 3.79 -16.10
C MET A 136 -20.97 3.41 -16.44
N VAL A 137 -21.93 3.74 -15.59
CA VAL A 137 -23.36 3.48 -15.81
C VAL A 137 -23.86 4.26 -17.00
N PHE A 138 -23.50 5.55 -17.09
CA PHE A 138 -23.90 6.41 -18.23
C PHE A 138 -23.36 5.89 -19.57
N GLU A 139 -22.08 5.55 -19.64
CA GLU A 139 -21.46 5.02 -20.85
C GLU A 139 -22.02 3.64 -21.21
N PHE A 140 -22.32 2.81 -20.23
CA PHE A 140 -22.98 1.52 -20.47
C PHE A 140 -24.39 1.71 -21.08
N LEU A 141 -25.22 2.58 -20.48
CA LEU A 141 -26.56 2.88 -21.01
C LEU A 141 -26.49 3.50 -22.42
N LYS A 142 -25.57 4.41 -22.64
CA LYS A 142 -25.34 5.02 -23.96
C LYS A 142 -24.93 3.95 -25.00
N SER A 143 -24.10 3.00 -24.64
CA SER A 143 -23.68 1.91 -25.52
C SER A 143 -24.84 0.99 -25.92
N GLN A 144 -25.79 0.74 -25.01
CA GLN A 144 -26.99 -0.05 -25.30
C GLN A 144 -27.89 0.63 -26.32
N ILE A 145 -27.94 1.96 -26.31
CA ILE A 145 -28.77 2.73 -27.22
C ILE A 145 -28.09 2.93 -28.61
N SER A 146 -26.78 3.19 -28.61
CA SER A 146 -26.03 3.52 -29.82
C SER A 146 -25.39 2.31 -30.51
N GLY A 147 -25.32 1.13 -29.86
CA GLY A 147 -24.61 -0.05 -30.36
C GLY A 147 -23.08 0.13 -30.44
N ALA A 148 -22.56 1.25 -29.99
CA ALA A 148 -21.12 1.53 -29.91
C ALA A 148 -20.54 0.94 -28.60
N LYS A 149 -19.25 0.58 -28.61
CA LYS A 149 -18.58 0.16 -27.38
C LYS A 149 -18.57 1.29 -26.36
N PRO A 150 -18.80 1.01 -25.06
CA PRO A 150 -18.72 2.04 -24.03
C PRO A 150 -17.34 2.69 -24.02
N ASN A 151 -17.29 4.00 -24.01
CA ASN A 151 -16.04 4.74 -23.79
C ASN A 151 -15.80 4.87 -22.29
N LEU A 152 -15.27 3.82 -21.68
CA LEU A 152 -14.98 3.78 -20.24
C LEU A 152 -13.71 4.57 -19.85
N GLY A 153 -13.12 5.32 -20.79
CA GLY A 153 -11.84 5.95 -20.63
C GLY A 153 -10.69 4.93 -20.74
N GLU A 154 -9.50 5.42 -20.94
CA GLU A 154 -8.33 4.58 -20.93
C GLU A 154 -8.01 4.15 -19.50
N ASN A 155 -7.80 2.86 -19.30
CA ASN A 155 -7.20 2.32 -18.08
C ASN A 155 -5.76 2.86 -18.03
N ARG A 156 -5.54 3.94 -17.29
CA ARG A 156 -4.24 4.62 -17.27
C ARG A 156 -3.33 3.90 -16.28
N LYS A 157 -2.38 3.17 -16.83
CA LYS A 157 -1.24 2.68 -16.05
C LYS A 157 -0.17 3.77 -16.00
N LYS A 158 0.26 4.16 -14.80
CA LYS A 158 1.41 5.01 -14.59
C LYS A 158 2.44 4.27 -13.75
N THR A 159 3.71 4.39 -14.13
CA THR A 159 4.84 3.93 -13.32
C THR A 159 5.57 5.14 -12.77
N ILE A 160 5.75 5.19 -11.46
CA ILE A 160 6.29 6.33 -10.73
C ILE A 160 7.52 5.86 -9.96
N ASN A 161 8.64 6.58 -10.14
CA ASN A 161 9.83 6.38 -9.33
C ASN A 161 9.62 7.11 -7.99
N MET A 162 9.79 6.39 -6.88
CA MET A 162 9.59 6.89 -5.52
C MET A 162 10.90 7.23 -4.79
N LYS A 163 12.05 7.13 -5.50
CA LYS A 163 13.37 7.49 -4.96
C LYS A 163 13.61 9.00 -5.00
#